data_0c98547c896621745b8a6311e972901e
#
_entry.id   0c98547c896621745b8a6311e972901e
#
_cell.length_a   1.000
_cell.length_b   1.000
_cell.length_c   1.000
_cell.angle_alpha   90.00
_cell.angle_beta   90.00
_cell.angle_gamma   90.00
#
_symmetry.space_group_name_H-M   'P 1'
#
loop_
_entity.id
_entity.type
_entity.pdbx_description
1 polymer ?
#
loop_
_entity_poly.entity_id
_entity_poly.type
_entity_poly.pdbx_seq_one_letter_code
_entity_poly.pdbx_strand_id
1 'polypeptide(L)'
;MKRPGAMIGAILLTVAMSPATDKPAIEKENLAKLQAVKTIFVDGNNESADKVRQHLETWTCLKLSNNKSTADAVMDVKEQQKPNTDINKVATSITITLPNGDLIWSRTKAGEGFVHSGAGEAVEKVLHDLSKDACPGQHFRRHMG
;
A
#
# COMPACT_ATOMS: atom_id res chain seq x y z
N MET A 1 37.11 -10.43 -45.20
CA MET A 1 36.66 -10.18 -44.89
C MET A 1 36.27 -9.87 -43.92
N LYS A 2 36.07 -9.40 -43.58
CA LYS A 2 35.69 -9.03 -42.73
C LYS A 2 34.89 -8.59 -42.18
N ARG A 3 34.45 -8.33 -41.57
CA ARG A 3 33.72 -7.95 -40.99
C ARG A 3 33.45 -7.49 -40.13
N PRO A 4 33.12 -7.19 -39.92
CA PRO A 4 32.80 -6.70 -39.19
C PRO A 4 32.30 -6.51 -38.27
N GLY A 5 32.14 -6.25 -37.81
CA GLY A 5 31.70 -5.97 -37.02
C GLY A 5 31.03 -5.59 -36.33
N ALA A 6 30.60 -5.53 -36.22
CA ALA A 6 29.82 -5.16 -35.65
C ALA A 6 29.63 -4.77 -34.62
N MET A 7 29.54 -4.40 -34.31
CA MET A 7 29.29 -4.05 -33.41
C MET A 7 28.68 -3.61 -32.71
N ILE A 8 28.31 -3.50 -32.47
CA ILE A 8 27.76 -3.13 -31.86
C ILE A 8 27.35 -2.80 -30.91
N GLY A 9 27.06 -2.59 -30.57
CA GLY A 9 26.46 -2.29 -29.85
C GLY A 9 26.42 -1.91 -28.87
N ALA A 10 26.50 -1.40 -28.46
CA ALA A 10 26.57 -0.94 -27.45
C ALA A 10 25.62 -0.45 -26.91
N ILE A 11 24.90 -0.64 -26.62
CA ILE A 11 23.94 -0.24 -26.15
C ILE A 11 23.92 0.09 -24.97
N LEU A 12 23.88 0.80 -24.61
CA LEU A 12 23.86 1.24 -23.59
C LEU A 12 22.91 1.47 -22.94
N LEU A 13 22.52 1.22 -22.45
CA LEU A 13 21.65 1.39 -21.77
C LEU A 13 21.85 1.98 -20.73
N THR A 14 21.71 2.90 -20.59
CA THR A 14 21.83 3.58 -19.66
C THR A 14 20.79 3.64 -19.02
N VAL A 15 20.55 3.28 -18.12
CA VAL A 15 19.60 3.31 -17.45
C VAL A 15 19.68 4.33 -16.69
N ALA A 16 19.06 5.12 -16.78
CA ALA A 16 19.03 6.16 -16.07
C ALA A 16 18.47 5.91 -14.85
N MET A 17 18.94 5.92 -13.92
CA MET A 17 18.42 5.80 -12.86
C MET A 17 17.95 6.90 -12.40
N SER A 18 16.87 7.11 -12.29
CA SER A 18 16.33 8.23 -11.78
C SER A 18 16.64 8.31 -10.41
N PRO A 19 16.87 9.35 -9.93
CA PRO A 19 17.16 9.58 -8.63
C PRO A 19 16.02 9.28 -7.84
N ALA A 20 16.19 8.80 -6.83
CA ALA A 20 15.15 8.47 -6.05
C ALA A 20 14.42 9.59 -5.64
N THR A 21 13.24 9.63 -5.83
CA THR A 21 12.48 10.65 -5.30
C THR A 21 12.09 10.12 -4.01
N ASP A 22 11.88 10.93 -3.10
CA ASP A 22 11.50 10.58 -1.82
C ASP A 22 10.17 10.02 -1.75
N LYS A 23 9.31 10.34 -2.66
CA LYS A 23 8.07 9.85 -2.60
C LYS A 23 7.88 8.95 -3.62
N PRO A 24 7.50 7.79 -3.43
CA PRO A 24 7.21 6.88 -4.43
C PRO A 24 5.96 7.33 -5.07
N ALA A 25 6.04 7.90 -6.14
CA ALA A 25 4.87 8.26 -6.86
C ALA A 25 4.35 6.99 -7.43
N ILE A 26 3.12 6.67 -7.20
CA ILE A 26 2.53 5.52 -7.78
C ILE A 26 2.43 5.79 -9.25
N GLU A 27 2.84 4.88 -10.06
CA GLU A 27 2.79 5.04 -11.48
C GLU A 27 1.36 5.04 -11.96
N LYS A 28 1.09 5.75 -13.06
CA LYS A 28 -0.26 5.84 -13.58
C LYS A 28 -0.83 4.50 -13.87
N GLU A 29 0.00 3.57 -14.34
CA GLU A 29 -0.47 2.25 -14.66
C GLU A 29 -0.93 1.54 -13.39
N ASN A 30 -0.18 1.63 -12.31
CA ASN A 30 -0.57 1.01 -11.06
C ASN A 30 -1.79 1.69 -10.44
N LEU A 31 -1.90 2.98 -10.61
CA LEU A 31 -3.05 3.71 -10.12
C LEU A 31 -4.32 3.22 -10.82
N ALA A 32 -4.27 3.02 -12.13
CA ALA A 32 -5.42 2.52 -12.87
C ALA A 32 -5.77 1.11 -12.42
N LYS A 33 -4.78 0.27 -12.16
CA LYS A 33 -5.02 -1.08 -11.67
C LYS A 33 -5.67 -1.04 -10.30
N LEU A 34 -5.21 -0.16 -9.44
CA LEU A 34 -5.77 -0.01 -8.10
C LEU A 34 -7.22 0.44 -8.16
N GLN A 35 -7.53 1.38 -9.03
CA GLN A 35 -8.88 1.89 -9.15
C GLN A 35 -9.84 0.86 -9.77
N ALA A 36 -9.31 -0.16 -10.44
CA ALA A 36 -10.12 -1.23 -10.99
C ALA A 36 -10.42 -2.32 -9.96
N VAL A 37 -9.73 -2.33 -8.82
CA VAL A 37 -9.96 -3.32 -7.78
C VAL A 37 -11.29 -3.01 -7.09
N LYS A 38 -12.18 -3.97 -7.02
CA LYS A 38 -13.49 -3.78 -6.37
C LYS A 38 -13.54 -4.55 -5.05
N THR A 39 -12.87 -5.68 -4.95
CA THR A 39 -12.87 -6.47 -3.73
C THR A 39 -11.44 -6.72 -3.28
N ILE A 40 -11.22 -6.72 -1.98
CA ILE A 40 -9.90 -6.88 -1.47
C ILE A 40 -9.93 -7.78 -0.24
N PHE A 41 -8.99 -8.69 -0.15
CA PHE A 41 -8.85 -9.55 1.01
C PHE A 41 -7.75 -8.96 1.88
N VAL A 42 -8.01 -8.77 3.17
CA VAL A 42 -7.02 -8.24 4.10
C VAL A 42 -6.32 -9.39 4.77
N ASP A 43 -5.01 -9.49 4.54
CA ASP A 43 -4.19 -10.55 5.09
C ASP A 43 -3.35 -9.97 6.21
N GLY A 44 -3.35 -10.57 7.34
CA GLY A 44 -2.61 -10.11 8.50
C GLY A 44 -3.29 -10.54 9.77
N ASN A 45 -2.47 -10.84 10.79
CA ASN A 45 -3.00 -11.29 12.03
C ASN A 45 -2.43 -10.39 13.13
N ASN A 46 -2.81 -9.16 13.10
CA ASN A 46 -2.33 -8.16 14.05
C ASN A 46 -3.42 -7.09 14.26
N GLU A 47 -3.20 -6.22 15.20
CA GLU A 47 -4.17 -5.18 15.54
C GLU A 47 -4.43 -4.24 14.36
N SER A 48 -3.39 -3.90 13.63
CA SER A 48 -3.53 -3.01 12.48
C SER A 48 -4.42 -3.65 11.41
N ALA A 49 -4.26 -4.94 11.16
CA ALA A 49 -5.10 -5.64 10.18
C ALA A 49 -6.56 -5.64 10.61
N ASP A 50 -6.83 -5.84 11.90
CA ASP A 50 -8.19 -5.83 12.39
C ASP A 50 -8.82 -4.45 12.23
N LYS A 51 -8.06 -3.40 12.49
CA LYS A 51 -8.56 -2.04 12.32
C LYS A 51 -8.79 -1.71 10.85
N VAL A 52 -7.95 -2.21 9.97
CA VAL A 52 -8.15 -2.02 8.53
C VAL A 52 -9.48 -2.69 8.10
N ARG A 53 -9.74 -3.90 8.58
CA ARG A 53 -10.98 -4.60 8.24
C ARG A 53 -12.20 -3.80 8.73
N GLN A 54 -12.12 -3.25 9.92
CA GLN A 54 -13.22 -2.45 10.47
C GLN A 54 -13.47 -1.21 9.62
N HIS A 55 -12.42 -0.52 9.19
CA HIS A 55 -12.59 0.66 8.36
C HIS A 55 -13.15 0.30 6.99
N LEU A 56 -12.67 -0.79 6.38
CA LEU A 56 -13.14 -1.17 5.05
C LEU A 56 -14.60 -1.59 5.03
N GLU A 57 -15.14 -2.00 6.16
CA GLU A 57 -16.54 -2.37 6.22
C GLU A 57 -17.45 -1.18 5.90
N THR A 58 -16.95 0.03 6.08
CA THR A 58 -17.73 1.24 5.80
C THR A 58 -17.45 1.83 4.43
N TRP A 59 -16.47 1.29 3.70
CA TRP A 59 -16.14 1.85 2.38
C TRP A 59 -17.06 1.29 1.32
N THR A 60 -17.35 2.11 0.31
CA THR A 60 -18.21 1.67 -0.79
C THR A 60 -17.43 1.37 -2.06
N CYS A 61 -16.28 2.00 -2.24
CA CYS A 61 -15.51 1.80 -3.46
C CYS A 61 -14.67 0.54 -3.44
N LEU A 62 -14.36 0.01 -2.25
CA LEU A 62 -13.51 -1.13 -2.11
C LEU A 62 -14.15 -2.03 -1.06
N LYS A 63 -14.60 -3.19 -1.47
CA LYS A 63 -15.32 -4.08 -0.56
C LYS A 63 -14.43 -5.15 0.02
N LEU A 64 -14.61 -5.43 1.29
CA LEU A 64 -13.86 -6.45 1.96
C LEU A 64 -14.33 -7.83 1.49
N SER A 65 -13.39 -8.68 1.09
CA SER A 65 -13.69 -10.04 0.69
C SER A 65 -13.27 -11.01 1.78
N ASN A 66 -14.02 -12.07 1.96
CA ASN A 66 -13.66 -13.09 2.93
C ASN A 66 -12.85 -14.20 2.29
N ASN A 67 -12.67 -14.17 0.99
CA ASN A 67 -11.98 -15.24 0.29
C ASN A 67 -10.80 -14.68 -0.49
N LYS A 68 -9.60 -15.08 -0.09
CA LYS A 68 -8.38 -14.60 -0.72
C LYS A 68 -8.31 -15.00 -2.20
N SER A 69 -8.78 -16.17 -2.53
CA SER A 69 -8.61 -16.66 -3.90
C SER A 69 -9.55 -16.01 -4.90
N THR A 70 -10.64 -15.42 -4.44
CA THR A 70 -11.59 -14.78 -5.35
C THR A 70 -11.55 -13.25 -5.28
N ALA A 71 -10.79 -12.69 -4.36
CA ALA A 71 -10.69 -11.24 -4.27
C ALA A 71 -9.91 -10.68 -5.45
N ASP A 72 -10.23 -9.47 -5.84
CA ASP A 72 -9.51 -8.80 -6.93
C ASP A 72 -8.07 -8.48 -6.55
N ALA A 73 -7.80 -8.29 -5.28
CA ALA A 73 -6.46 -8.01 -4.78
C ALA A 73 -6.31 -8.45 -3.34
N VAL A 74 -5.08 -8.54 -2.87
CA VAL A 74 -4.78 -8.90 -1.50
C VAL A 74 -4.05 -7.74 -0.85
N MET A 75 -4.51 -7.34 0.31
CA MET A 75 -3.89 -6.29 1.09
C MET A 75 -3.15 -6.94 2.24
N ASP A 76 -1.84 -6.85 2.25
CA ASP A 76 -1.02 -7.43 3.30
C ASP A 76 -0.74 -6.32 4.31
N VAL A 77 -1.13 -6.51 5.54
CA VAL A 77 -0.98 -5.52 6.60
C VAL A 77 0.04 -6.01 7.61
N LYS A 78 1.11 -5.27 7.75
CA LYS A 78 2.17 -5.59 8.71
C LYS A 78 2.28 -4.51 9.75
N GLU A 79 2.61 -4.90 10.95
CA GLU A 79 2.71 -3.98 12.03
C GLU A 79 4.05 -4.15 12.71
N GLN A 80 4.70 -3.06 13.04
CA GLN A 80 5.97 -3.10 13.72
C GLN A 80 5.94 -2.12 14.88
N GLN A 81 6.22 -2.62 16.05
CA GLN A 81 6.31 -1.75 17.21
C GLN A 81 7.72 -1.21 17.31
N LYS A 82 7.84 0.03 17.70
CA LYS A 82 9.14 0.63 17.86
C LYS A 82 9.52 0.54 19.33
N PRO A 83 10.54 -0.23 19.64
CA PRO A 83 10.94 -0.39 21.02
C PRO A 83 11.68 0.86 21.53
N ASN A 84 11.85 0.94 22.80
CA ASN A 84 12.62 2.01 23.42
C ASN A 84 12.03 3.41 23.29
N THR A 85 10.73 3.49 23.25
CA THR A 85 10.09 4.79 23.29
C THR A 85 9.14 4.77 24.48
N ASP A 86 8.94 5.89 25.08
CA ASP A 86 8.02 6.01 26.19
C ASP A 86 6.59 6.05 25.69
N ILE A 87 6.40 6.09 24.39
CA ILE A 87 5.10 6.13 23.79
C ILE A 87 4.92 4.88 22.97
N ASN A 88 3.73 4.35 22.94
CA ASN A 88 3.45 3.19 22.13
C ASN A 88 3.43 3.58 20.66
N LYS A 89 4.57 3.47 20.04
CA LYS A 89 4.69 3.86 18.65
C LYS A 89 4.61 2.64 17.77
N VAL A 90 3.74 2.67 16.82
CA VAL A 90 3.51 1.55 15.93
C VAL A 90 3.59 2.02 14.50
N ALA A 91 4.30 1.30 13.67
CA ALA A 91 4.33 1.56 12.24
C ALA A 91 3.49 0.49 11.54
N THR A 92 2.61 0.92 10.68
CA THR A 92 1.77 0.01 9.90
C THR A 92 2.14 0.14 8.44
N SER A 93 2.41 -1.00 7.81
CA SER A 93 2.73 -1.05 6.39
C SER A 93 1.63 -1.82 5.70
N ILE A 94 1.15 -1.28 4.61
CA ILE A 94 0.15 -1.94 3.80
C ILE A 94 0.68 -2.06 2.38
N THR A 95 0.60 -3.26 1.83
CA THR A 95 0.93 -3.49 0.43
C THR A 95 -0.25 -4.14 -0.23
N ILE A 96 -0.55 -3.77 -1.47
CA ILE A 96 -1.65 -4.34 -2.23
C ILE A 96 -1.08 -5.01 -3.47
N THR A 97 -1.42 -6.28 -3.64
CA THR A 97 -0.88 -7.11 -4.70
C THR A 97 -2.03 -7.75 -5.47
N LEU A 98 -1.89 -7.79 -6.77
CA LEU A 98 -2.87 -8.46 -7.61
C LEU A 98 -2.66 -9.97 -7.60
N PRO A 99 -3.64 -10.75 -8.03
CA PRO A 99 -3.48 -12.23 -8.04
C PRO A 99 -2.27 -12.72 -8.83
N ASN A 100 -1.84 -11.96 -9.83
CA ASN A 100 -0.68 -12.36 -10.63
C ASN A 100 0.64 -12.02 -9.95
N GLY A 101 0.60 -11.43 -8.76
CA GLY A 101 1.82 -11.09 -8.01
C GLY A 101 2.28 -9.66 -8.16
N ASP A 102 1.63 -8.87 -9.00
CA ASP A 102 2.06 -7.48 -9.19
C ASP A 102 1.76 -6.65 -7.96
N LEU A 103 2.77 -5.97 -7.44
CA LEU A 103 2.58 -5.05 -6.33
C LEU A 103 2.12 -3.72 -6.92
N ILE A 104 0.95 -3.29 -6.58
CA ILE A 104 0.38 -2.08 -7.17
C ILE A 104 0.28 -0.90 -6.22
N TRP A 105 0.43 -1.12 -4.93
CA TRP A 105 0.37 -0.02 -3.96
C TRP A 105 1.08 -0.41 -2.67
N SER A 106 1.76 0.53 -2.06
CA SER A 106 2.43 0.28 -0.80
C SER A 106 2.58 1.59 -0.03
N ARG A 107 2.40 1.53 1.27
CA ARG A 107 2.55 2.71 2.11
C ARG A 107 2.83 2.29 3.55
N THR A 108 3.64 3.06 4.24
CA THR A 108 3.92 2.84 5.65
C THR A 108 3.73 4.14 6.41
N LYS A 109 3.05 4.09 7.51
CA LYS A 109 2.87 5.24 8.38
C LYS A 109 3.03 4.82 9.83
N ALA A 110 3.42 5.77 10.65
CA ALA A 110 3.59 5.53 12.07
C ALA A 110 2.52 6.29 12.85
N GLY A 111 2.10 5.72 13.94
CA GLY A 111 1.16 6.35 14.86
C GLY A 111 1.68 6.26 16.27
N GLU A 112 1.21 7.12 17.14
CA GLU A 112 1.60 7.17 18.51
C GLU A 112 0.36 7.17 19.40
N GLY A 113 0.42 6.47 20.51
CA GLY A 113 -0.68 6.45 21.45
C GLY A 113 -0.19 6.48 22.87
N PHE A 114 -0.90 7.18 23.71
CA PHE A 114 -0.51 7.25 25.10
C PHE A 114 -1.20 6.18 25.92
N VAL A 115 -2.44 5.94 25.64
CA VAL A 115 -3.23 4.98 26.39
C VAL A 115 -3.38 3.70 25.61
N HIS A 116 -3.48 3.80 24.31
CA HIS A 116 -3.63 2.66 23.43
C HIS A 116 -2.46 2.60 22.47
N SER A 117 -2.29 1.52 21.78
CA SER A 117 -1.20 1.42 20.81
C SER A 117 -1.43 2.43 19.70
N GLY A 118 -0.38 2.81 19.03
CA GLY A 118 -0.48 3.74 17.91
C GLY A 118 -1.04 3.14 16.64
N ALA A 119 -1.47 1.88 16.68
CA ALA A 119 -1.98 1.20 15.49
C ALA A 119 -3.17 1.92 14.86
N GLY A 120 -4.08 2.40 15.70
CA GLY A 120 -5.26 3.09 15.17
C GLY A 120 -4.91 4.33 14.38
N GLU A 121 -3.98 5.13 14.88
CA GLU A 121 -3.57 6.33 14.17
C GLU A 121 -2.79 5.98 12.91
N ALA A 122 -1.89 4.99 12.99
CA ALA A 122 -1.13 4.57 11.82
C ALA A 122 -2.05 4.07 10.71
N VAL A 123 -3.04 3.25 11.06
CA VAL A 123 -4.00 2.72 10.11
C VAL A 123 -4.80 3.86 9.46
N GLU A 124 -5.26 4.82 10.25
CA GLU A 124 -6.01 5.92 9.68
C GLU A 124 -5.18 6.72 8.67
N LYS A 125 -3.91 6.94 8.97
CA LYS A 125 -3.04 7.66 8.05
C LYS A 125 -2.84 6.90 6.74
N VAL A 126 -2.61 5.58 6.83
CA VAL A 126 -2.40 4.79 5.62
C VAL A 126 -3.68 4.71 4.80
N LEU A 127 -4.82 4.50 5.46
CA LEU A 127 -6.09 4.38 4.74
C LEU A 127 -6.54 5.71 4.15
N HIS A 128 -6.15 6.81 4.78
CA HIS A 128 -6.43 8.12 4.21
C HIS A 128 -5.71 8.27 2.86
N ASP A 129 -4.44 7.85 2.80
CA ASP A 129 -3.69 7.89 1.55
C ASP A 129 -4.28 6.91 0.53
N LEU A 130 -4.68 5.73 0.97
CA LEU A 130 -5.27 4.74 0.08
C LEU A 130 -6.59 5.26 -0.50
N SER A 131 -7.40 5.92 0.31
CA SER A 131 -8.68 6.42 -0.17
C SER A 131 -8.51 7.44 -1.28
N LYS A 132 -7.45 8.25 -1.22
CA LYS A 132 -7.21 9.22 -2.25
C LYS A 132 -6.82 8.56 -3.55
N ASP A 133 -6.07 7.47 -3.49
CA ASP A 133 -5.58 6.78 -4.68
C ASP A 133 -6.61 5.79 -5.23
N ALA A 134 -7.27 5.05 -4.37
CA ALA A 134 -8.17 3.98 -4.81
C ALA A 134 -9.58 4.49 -5.05
N CYS A 135 -9.99 5.51 -4.33
CA CYS A 135 -11.37 5.97 -4.35
C CYS A 135 -11.45 7.48 -4.57
N PRO A 136 -10.98 7.97 -5.70
CA PRO A 136 -10.98 9.41 -5.93
C PRO A 136 -12.41 9.91 -5.92
N GLY A 137 -12.63 11.01 -5.31
CA GLY A 137 -13.97 11.55 -5.24
C GLY A 137 -14.79 11.11 -4.05
N GLN A 138 -14.32 10.11 -3.30
CA GLN A 138 -15.06 9.69 -2.13
C GLN A 138 -14.54 10.46 -0.93
N HIS A 139 -15.46 10.98 -0.12
CA HIS A 139 -15.06 11.71 1.07
C HIS A 139 -14.82 10.73 2.20
N PHE A 140 -13.58 10.62 2.60
CA PHE A 140 -13.23 9.78 3.72
C PHE A 140 -13.42 10.60 4.98
N ARG A 141 -14.34 10.21 5.84
CA ARG A 141 -14.53 10.92 7.06
C ARG A 141 -13.61 10.35 8.08
N ARG A 142 -12.77 11.19 8.62
CA ARG A 142 -11.97 10.81 9.69
C ARG A 142 -12.82 10.64 10.87
N HIS A 143 -12.75 9.54 11.52
CA HIS A 143 -13.47 9.39 12.71
C HIS A 143 -12.67 10.08 13.74
N MET A 144 -13.25 11.11 14.24
CA MET A 144 -12.63 11.76 15.27
C MET A 144 -13.22 11.25 16.45
N GLY A 145 -12.67 10.59 17.13
CA GLY A 145 -13.34 10.22 18.26
C GLY A 145 -12.72 9.38 19.16
#